data_af98ef927bbad2728ec0dc7ad1a85cc5
#
_entry.id   af98ef927bbad2728ec0dc7ad1a85cc5
#
_cell.length_a   1.000
_cell.length_b   1.000
_cell.length_c   1.000
_cell.angle_alpha   90.00
_cell.angle_beta   90.00
_cell.angle_gamma   90.00
#
_symmetry.space_group_name_H-M   'P 1'
#
loop_
_entity.id
_entity.type
_entity.pdbx_description
1 polymer ?
#
loop_
_entity_poly.entity_id
_entity_poly.type
_entity_poly.pdbx_seq_one_letter_code
_entity_poly.pdbx_strand_id
1 'polypeptide(L)'
;MVKKKVVKKKSAKKFIKDLTIHFMPYSEIVHEDVIGRIKKIMGVVLKGKIIILQGKLKPEEEARLIENSMTLIGNIEGFQGIEIAAISGDGEHRGLFERVRRNIARILVGEQDAITIIGPASVVKEITRDPKKIELMLQRR
;
A
#
# COMPACT_ATOMS: atom_id res chain seq x y z
N MET A 1 -28.39 15.00 -1.22
CA MET A 1 -27.87 13.70 -0.77
C MET A 1 -27.42 12.81 -1.91
N VAL A 2 -28.16 12.72 -2.99
CA VAL A 2 -27.76 11.97 -4.18
C VAL A 2 -26.48 12.52 -4.80
N LYS A 3 -26.31 13.85 -4.77
CA LYS A 3 -25.09 14.51 -5.24
C LYS A 3 -23.84 14.13 -4.45
N LYS A 4 -23.97 13.89 -3.12
CA LYS A 4 -22.84 13.48 -2.30
C LYS A 4 -22.33 12.08 -2.65
N LYS A 5 -23.24 11.14 -2.97
CA LYS A 5 -22.85 9.78 -3.40
C LYS A 5 -22.12 9.77 -4.73
N VAL A 6 -22.59 10.59 -5.67
CA VAL A 6 -21.98 10.72 -7.00
C VAL A 6 -20.59 11.36 -6.89
N VAL A 7 -20.45 12.38 -6.03
CA VAL A 7 -19.17 13.04 -5.77
C VAL A 7 -18.18 12.08 -5.12
N LYS A 8 -18.64 11.24 -4.17
CA LYS A 8 -17.79 10.22 -3.56
C LYS A 8 -17.26 9.19 -4.57
N LYS A 9 -18.08 8.74 -5.51
CA LYS A 9 -17.67 7.81 -6.57
C LYS A 9 -16.64 8.46 -7.51
N LYS A 10 -16.85 9.69 -7.88
CA LYS A 10 -15.90 10.44 -8.71
C LYS A 10 -14.60 10.71 -7.97
N SER A 11 -14.69 11.06 -6.68
CA SER A 11 -13.50 11.28 -5.84
C SER A 11 -12.69 10.01 -5.67
N ALA A 12 -13.34 8.85 -5.48
CA ALA A 12 -12.65 7.57 -5.35
C ALA A 12 -11.93 7.19 -6.65
N LYS A 13 -12.58 7.34 -7.80
CA LYS A 13 -11.97 7.09 -9.10
C LYS A 13 -10.82 8.03 -9.39
N LYS A 14 -10.98 9.31 -9.09
CA LYS A 14 -9.94 10.32 -9.24
C LYS A 14 -8.77 10.04 -8.28
N PHE A 15 -9.08 9.64 -7.04
CA PHE A 15 -8.08 9.32 -6.04
C PHE A 15 -7.19 8.16 -6.48
N ILE A 16 -7.78 7.08 -7.00
CA ILE A 16 -7.03 5.94 -7.54
C ILE A 16 -6.19 6.36 -8.74
N LYS A 17 -6.76 7.21 -9.60
CA LYS A 17 -6.12 7.67 -10.82
C LYS A 17 -4.89 8.54 -10.55
N ASP A 18 -4.96 9.36 -9.50
CA ASP A 18 -3.90 10.30 -9.12
C ASP A 18 -2.96 9.74 -8.07
N LEU A 19 -3.18 8.49 -7.65
CA LEU A 19 -2.41 7.90 -6.58
C LEU A 19 -0.99 7.58 -7.02
N THR A 20 -0.03 7.96 -6.21
CA THR A 20 1.37 7.69 -6.46
C THR A 20 1.78 6.41 -5.75
N ILE A 21 2.55 5.58 -6.43
CA ILE A 21 3.08 4.35 -5.86
C ILE A 21 4.55 4.60 -5.50
N HIS A 22 4.91 4.27 -4.29
CA HIS A 22 6.28 4.33 -3.81
C HIS A 22 6.81 2.90 -3.65
N PHE A 23 7.80 2.55 -4.44
CA PHE A 23 8.46 1.25 -4.31
C PHE A 23 9.53 1.33 -3.22
N MET A 24 9.46 0.42 -2.28
CA MET A 24 10.40 0.37 -1.16
C MET A 24 11.12 -0.97 -1.18
N PRO A 25 12.31 -1.03 -1.79
CA PRO A 25 13.07 -2.27 -1.81
C PRO A 25 13.59 -2.59 -0.41
N TYR A 26 13.83 -3.86 -0.15
CA TYR A 26 14.30 -4.32 1.14
C TYR A 26 15.56 -3.56 1.60
N SER A 27 16.45 -3.25 0.67
CA SER A 27 17.68 -2.51 0.94
C SER A 27 17.44 -1.13 1.54
N GLU A 28 16.29 -0.53 1.27
CA GLU A 28 15.97 0.81 1.78
C GLU A 28 15.65 0.80 3.26
N ILE A 29 15.18 -0.32 3.80
CA ILE A 29 14.72 -0.38 5.20
C ILE A 29 15.50 -1.36 6.06
N VAL A 30 16.35 -2.21 5.47
CA VAL A 30 17.02 -3.29 6.19
C VAL A 30 17.96 -2.79 7.29
N HIS A 31 18.55 -1.61 7.10
CA HIS A 31 19.49 -1.03 8.04
C HIS A 31 18.85 -0.15 9.12
N GLU A 32 17.55 0.08 9.01
CA GLU A 32 16.84 0.88 9.99
C GLU A 32 16.26 0.03 11.10
N ASP A 33 16.15 0.61 12.30
CA ASP A 33 15.48 -0.06 13.42
C ASP A 33 13.96 -0.02 13.19
N VAL A 34 13.21 -0.68 14.07
CA VAL A 34 11.76 -0.75 13.97
C VAL A 34 11.13 0.64 13.92
N ILE A 35 11.55 1.54 14.81
CA ILE A 35 10.99 2.89 14.89
C ILE A 35 11.27 3.67 13.60
N GLY A 36 12.49 3.58 13.09
CA GLY A 36 12.88 4.25 11.84
C GLY A 36 12.08 3.76 10.64
N ARG A 37 11.90 2.44 10.54
CA ARG A 37 11.08 1.86 9.47
C ARG A 37 9.64 2.32 9.54
N ILE A 38 9.04 2.34 10.73
CA ILE A 38 7.65 2.79 10.92
C ILE A 38 7.50 4.25 10.53
N LYS A 39 8.42 5.11 10.97
CA LYS A 39 8.38 6.53 10.60
C LYS A 39 8.46 6.74 9.10
N LYS A 40 9.33 6.00 8.44
CA LYS A 40 9.51 6.10 7.00
C LYS A 40 8.24 5.69 6.24
N ILE A 41 7.66 4.56 6.63
CA ILE A 41 6.43 4.04 6.04
C ILE A 41 5.27 5.01 6.27
N MET A 42 5.07 5.45 7.50
CA MET A 42 3.99 6.39 7.83
C MET A 42 4.15 7.72 7.09
N GLY A 43 5.38 8.21 6.97
CA GLY A 43 5.64 9.45 6.23
C GLY A 43 5.20 9.39 4.77
N VAL A 44 5.36 8.23 4.14
CA VAL A 44 4.93 8.02 2.76
C VAL A 44 3.41 7.87 2.66
N VAL A 45 2.84 7.05 3.54
CA VAL A 45 1.39 6.78 3.53
C VAL A 45 0.58 8.04 3.84
N LEU A 46 1.04 8.87 4.76
CA LEU A 46 0.34 10.11 5.11
C LEU A 46 0.32 11.13 3.98
N LYS A 47 1.21 11.00 3.02
CA LYS A 47 1.19 11.82 1.80
C LYS A 47 0.19 11.29 0.76
N GLY A 48 -0.59 10.28 1.10
CA GLY A 48 -1.56 9.68 0.21
C GLY A 48 -0.99 8.70 -0.80
N LYS A 49 0.23 8.23 -0.56
CA LYS A 49 0.88 7.29 -1.46
C LYS A 49 0.65 5.84 -1.03
N ILE A 50 0.72 4.93 -1.99
CA ILE A 50 0.75 3.50 -1.71
C ILE A 50 2.20 3.03 -1.72
N ILE A 51 2.56 2.23 -0.74
CA ILE A 51 3.88 1.60 -0.69
C ILE A 51 3.76 0.17 -1.22
N ILE A 52 4.65 -0.19 -2.12
CA ILE A 52 4.88 -1.59 -2.48
C ILE A 52 6.24 -1.94 -1.88
N LEU A 53 6.19 -2.68 -0.79
CA LEU A 53 7.36 -3.07 -0.03
C LEU A 53 7.82 -4.46 -0.46
N GLN A 54 9.10 -4.59 -0.74
CA GLN A 54 9.69 -5.89 -1.02
C GLN A 54 9.88 -6.65 0.30
N GLY A 55 9.22 -7.80 0.41
CA GLY A 55 9.28 -8.63 1.61
C GLY A 55 8.06 -8.48 2.49
N LYS A 56 8.17 -8.97 3.72
CA LYS A 56 7.11 -8.92 4.73
C LYS A 56 7.54 -8.09 5.91
N LEU A 57 6.58 -7.44 6.54
CA LEU A 57 6.79 -6.80 7.83
C LEU A 57 6.73 -7.86 8.93
N LYS A 58 7.48 -7.63 9.99
CA LYS A 58 7.36 -8.44 11.20
C LYS A 58 6.03 -8.14 11.88
N PRO A 59 5.44 -9.10 12.61
CA PRO A 59 4.18 -8.86 13.33
C PRO A 59 4.24 -7.64 14.24
N GLU A 60 5.36 -7.39 14.88
CA GLU A 60 5.58 -6.23 15.73
C GLU A 60 5.48 -4.92 14.93
N GLU A 61 6.04 -4.91 13.73
CA GLU A 61 6.00 -3.74 12.86
C GLU A 61 4.59 -3.46 12.36
N GLU A 62 3.86 -4.51 11.99
CA GLU A 62 2.46 -4.37 11.58
C GLU A 62 1.62 -3.79 12.72
N ALA A 63 1.79 -4.31 13.93
CA ALA A 63 1.06 -3.83 15.09
C ALA A 63 1.32 -2.34 15.35
N ARG A 64 2.58 -1.93 15.27
CA ARG A 64 2.94 -0.53 15.47
C ARG A 64 2.38 0.40 14.39
N LEU A 65 2.38 -0.05 13.13
CA LEU A 65 1.78 0.71 12.05
C LEU A 65 0.28 0.91 12.27
N ILE A 66 -0.40 -0.15 12.66
CA ILE A 66 -1.83 -0.09 12.93
C ILE A 66 -2.12 0.83 14.11
N GLU A 67 -1.38 0.71 15.21
CA GLU A 67 -1.54 1.58 16.38
C GLU A 67 -1.32 3.04 16.02
N ASN A 68 -0.25 3.34 15.29
CA ASN A 68 0.04 4.71 14.89
C ASN A 68 -1.04 5.27 13.96
N SER A 69 -1.56 4.45 13.06
CA SER A 69 -2.63 4.89 12.18
C SER A 69 -3.92 5.17 12.94
N MET A 70 -4.23 4.37 13.95
CA MET A 70 -5.43 4.55 14.75
C MET A 70 -5.41 5.87 15.55
N THR A 71 -4.24 6.27 16.05
CA THR A 71 -4.13 7.54 16.75
C THR A 71 -4.32 8.74 15.83
N LEU A 72 -4.08 8.56 14.54
CA LEU A 72 -4.23 9.63 13.55
C LEU A 72 -5.64 9.74 12.99
N ILE A 73 -6.45 8.69 13.12
CA ILE A 73 -7.86 8.73 12.74
C ILE A 73 -8.56 9.74 13.63
N GLY A 74 -9.21 10.71 13.02
CA GLY A 74 -9.88 11.79 13.77
C GLY A 74 -9.01 13.00 14.02
N ASN A 75 -7.68 12.88 13.94
CA ASN A 75 -6.77 14.02 14.10
C ASN A 75 -6.35 14.60 12.76
N ILE A 76 -6.40 13.80 11.69
CA ILE A 76 -6.12 14.26 10.34
C ILE A 76 -7.39 14.10 9.52
N GLU A 77 -7.87 15.20 8.96
CA GLU A 77 -9.10 15.21 8.18
C GLU A 77 -8.97 14.29 6.96
N GLY A 78 -9.98 13.43 6.78
CA GLY A 78 -10.02 12.49 5.66
C GLY A 78 -9.21 11.22 5.85
N PHE A 79 -8.45 11.12 6.93
CA PHE A 79 -7.67 9.91 7.19
C PHE A 79 -8.53 8.84 7.87
N GLN A 80 -8.68 7.70 7.22
CA GLN A 80 -9.52 6.59 7.69
C GLN A 80 -8.72 5.35 8.07
N GLY A 81 -7.41 5.49 8.23
CA GLY A 81 -6.54 4.39 8.60
C GLY A 81 -5.81 3.80 7.41
N ILE A 82 -4.96 2.84 7.71
CA ILE A 82 -4.16 2.13 6.72
C ILE A 82 -4.57 0.67 6.63
N GLU A 83 -4.26 0.06 5.51
CA GLU A 83 -4.40 -1.37 5.30
C GLU A 83 -3.05 -1.92 4.90
N ILE A 84 -2.74 -3.11 5.40
CA ILE A 84 -1.51 -3.83 5.09
C ILE A 84 -1.90 -5.15 4.45
N ALA A 85 -1.48 -5.37 3.22
CA ALA A 85 -1.77 -6.61 2.50
C ALA A 85 -0.46 -7.29 2.13
N ALA A 86 -0.14 -8.38 2.81
CA ALA A 86 0.99 -9.22 2.46
C ALA A 86 0.55 -10.22 1.39
N ILE A 87 1.20 -10.20 0.24
CA ILE A 87 0.88 -11.06 -0.88
C ILE A 87 2.07 -11.92 -1.27
N SER A 88 1.79 -13.13 -1.73
CA SER A 88 2.83 -14.08 -2.14
C SER A 88 2.34 -14.94 -3.29
N GLY A 89 3.27 -15.62 -3.96
CA GLY A 89 2.96 -16.44 -5.11
C GLY A 89 2.14 -17.69 -4.81
N ASP A 90 2.10 -18.11 -3.55
CA ASP A 90 1.38 -19.30 -3.11
C ASP A 90 0.22 -18.98 -2.15
N GLY A 91 -0.10 -17.70 -1.99
CA GLY A 91 -1.10 -17.26 -1.04
C GLY A 91 -2.46 -16.93 -1.67
N GLU A 92 -3.33 -16.38 -0.84
CA GLU A 92 -4.69 -15.97 -1.21
C GLU A 92 -4.71 -14.95 -2.34
N HIS A 93 -3.73 -14.08 -2.38
CA HIS A 93 -3.62 -13.01 -3.39
C HIS A 93 -2.60 -13.33 -4.48
N ARG A 94 -2.54 -14.61 -4.88
CA ARG A 94 -1.61 -15.06 -5.90
C ARG A 94 -1.71 -14.27 -7.20
N GLY A 95 -2.92 -14.00 -7.68
CA GLY A 95 -3.13 -13.24 -8.91
C GLY A 95 -2.60 -11.82 -8.81
N LEU A 96 -2.81 -11.18 -7.67
CA LEU A 96 -2.29 -9.85 -7.39
C LEU A 96 -0.76 -9.86 -7.34
N PHE A 97 -0.16 -10.85 -6.69
CA PHE A 97 1.29 -11.00 -6.62
C PHE A 97 1.90 -11.13 -8.01
N GLU A 98 1.33 -11.96 -8.86
CA GLU A 98 1.80 -12.17 -10.22
C GLU A 98 1.78 -10.88 -11.05
N ARG A 99 0.70 -10.12 -10.93
CA ARG A 99 0.54 -8.86 -11.64
C ARG A 99 1.56 -7.81 -11.18
N VAL A 100 1.74 -7.68 -9.88
CA VAL A 100 2.69 -6.73 -9.32
C VAL A 100 4.12 -7.12 -9.70
N ARG A 101 4.48 -8.39 -9.50
CA ARG A 101 5.81 -8.89 -9.84
C ARG A 101 6.18 -8.67 -11.29
N ARG A 102 5.24 -8.90 -12.20
CA ARG A 102 5.47 -8.74 -13.63
C ARG A 102 5.81 -7.30 -14.01
N ASN A 103 5.13 -6.36 -13.35
CA ASN A 103 5.28 -4.95 -13.68
C ASN A 103 6.47 -4.27 -13.00
N ILE A 104 6.98 -4.84 -11.89
CA ILE A 104 8.07 -4.23 -11.13
C ILE A 104 9.32 -5.11 -11.04
N ALA A 105 9.42 -6.13 -11.88
CA ALA A 105 10.54 -7.08 -11.85
C ALA A 105 11.91 -6.39 -11.95
N ARG A 106 11.99 -5.27 -12.65
CA ARG A 106 13.23 -4.50 -12.81
C ARG A 106 13.69 -3.84 -11.50
N ILE A 107 12.76 -3.60 -10.59
CA ILE A 107 13.02 -2.88 -9.35
C ILE A 107 13.29 -3.83 -8.19
N LEU A 108 12.75 -5.05 -8.30
CA LEU A 108 12.94 -6.08 -7.28
C LEU A 108 14.37 -6.60 -7.32
N VAL A 109 15.02 -6.53 -6.17
CA VAL A 109 16.39 -7.01 -6.00
C VAL A 109 16.36 -8.26 -5.13
N GLY A 110 16.89 -9.38 -5.66
CA GLY A 110 16.95 -10.62 -4.92
C GLY A 110 15.65 -11.43 -4.98
N GLU A 111 15.69 -12.60 -4.34
CA GLU A 111 14.59 -13.55 -4.31
C GLU A 111 13.70 -13.31 -3.10
N GLN A 112 12.81 -12.34 -3.17
CA GLN A 112 11.78 -12.16 -2.17
C GLN A 112 10.47 -12.72 -2.71
N ASP A 113 9.95 -13.73 -2.03
CA ASP A 113 8.73 -14.42 -2.43
C ASP A 113 7.46 -13.69 -1.98
N ALA A 114 7.61 -12.56 -1.32
CA ALA A 114 6.50 -11.81 -0.78
C ALA A 114 6.64 -10.32 -1.07
N ILE A 115 5.50 -9.67 -1.22
CA ILE A 115 5.38 -8.24 -1.41
C ILE A 115 4.32 -7.77 -0.42
N THR A 116 4.56 -6.63 0.22
CA THR A 116 3.59 -6.04 1.12
C THR A 116 3.08 -4.72 0.54
N ILE A 117 1.77 -4.58 0.42
CA ILE A 117 1.15 -3.36 -0.05
C ILE A 117 0.59 -2.62 1.15
N ILE A 118 1.01 -1.38 1.35
CA ILE A 118 0.60 -0.56 2.48
C ILE A 118 0.08 0.76 1.94
N GLY A 119 -1.06 1.18 2.41
CA GLY A 119 -1.63 2.46 1.97
C GLY A 119 -2.94 2.77 2.65
N PRO A 120 -3.62 3.83 2.18
CA PRO A 120 -4.95 4.16 2.69
C PRO A 120 -5.88 2.95 2.58
N ALA A 121 -6.62 2.67 3.65
CA ALA A 121 -7.41 1.44 3.76
C ALA A 121 -8.37 1.23 2.60
N SER A 122 -9.07 2.28 2.20
CA SER A 122 -10.03 2.20 1.09
C SER A 122 -9.37 1.80 -0.23
N VAL A 123 -8.18 2.32 -0.49
CA VAL A 123 -7.46 2.05 -1.73
C VAL A 123 -6.89 0.64 -1.75
N VAL A 124 -6.25 0.23 -0.66
CA VAL A 124 -5.66 -1.11 -0.59
C VAL A 124 -6.73 -2.19 -0.67
N LYS A 125 -7.86 -1.99 0.00
CA LYS A 125 -8.99 -2.92 -0.08
C LYS A 125 -9.51 -3.05 -1.51
N GLU A 126 -9.58 -1.95 -2.23
CA GLU A 126 -10.02 -1.96 -3.62
C GLU A 126 -9.03 -2.68 -4.54
N ILE A 127 -7.75 -2.47 -4.33
CA ILE A 127 -6.69 -3.15 -5.09
C ILE A 127 -6.71 -4.65 -4.85
N THR A 128 -6.88 -5.09 -3.60
CA THR A 128 -6.91 -6.52 -3.28
C THR A 128 -8.16 -7.19 -3.81
N ARG A 129 -9.26 -6.46 -3.89
CA ARG A 129 -10.52 -6.97 -4.43
C ARG A 129 -10.49 -7.05 -5.95
N ASP A 130 -9.85 -6.08 -6.61
CA ASP A 130 -9.74 -6.05 -8.07
C ASP A 130 -8.28 -5.78 -8.48
N PRO A 131 -7.47 -6.84 -8.65
CA PRO A 131 -6.05 -6.71 -8.98
C PRO A 131 -5.76 -5.98 -10.29
N LYS A 132 -6.73 -5.89 -11.19
CA LYS A 132 -6.55 -5.16 -12.45
C LYS A 132 -6.29 -3.67 -12.24
N LYS A 133 -6.79 -3.12 -11.15
CA LYS A 133 -6.61 -1.71 -10.83
C LYS A 133 -5.16 -1.36 -10.57
N ILE A 134 -4.44 -2.20 -9.82
CA ILE A 134 -3.03 -1.94 -9.57
C ILE A 134 -2.21 -2.11 -10.85
N GLU A 135 -2.58 -3.06 -11.69
CA GLU A 135 -1.90 -3.24 -12.97
C GLU A 135 -1.97 -2.00 -13.84
N LEU A 136 -3.15 -1.38 -13.92
CA LEU A 136 -3.34 -0.14 -14.65
C LEU A 136 -2.51 1.00 -14.07
N MET A 137 -2.41 1.08 -12.74
CA MET A 137 -1.61 2.09 -12.08
C MET A 137 -0.12 1.91 -12.35
N LEU A 138 0.35 0.67 -12.36
CA LEU A 138 1.75 0.36 -12.62
C LEU A 138 2.13 0.62 -14.08
N GLN A 139 1.23 0.36 -15.00
CA GLN A 139 1.48 0.58 -16.44
C GLN A 139 1.59 2.05 -16.80
N ARG A 140 1.01 2.95 -16.01
CA ARG A 140 1.08 4.40 -16.25
C ARG A 140 2.43 5.01 -15.91
N ARG A 141 3.29 4.25 -15.33
CA ARG A 141 4.66 4.65 -15.04
C ARG A 141 5.60 4.25 -16.16
#